data_4ee754c6bd3be1f568c27dc16f78437f
#
_entry.id   4ee754c6bd3be1f568c27dc16f78437f
#
_cell.length_a   1.000
_cell.length_b   1.000
_cell.length_c   1.000
_cell.angle_alpha   90.00
_cell.angle_beta   90.00
_cell.angle_gamma   90.00
#
_symmetry.space_group_name_H-M   'P 1'
#
loop_
_entity.id
_entity.type
_entity.pdbx_description
1 polymer ?
#
loop_
_entity_poly.entity_id
_entity_poly.type
_entity_poly.pdbx_seq_one_letter_code
_entity_poly.pdbx_strand_id
1 'polypeptide(L)'
;MKTVKVLVFHPELCEGDRACERACSKVQYFRSDEGGEKSALRITQGQDGKFECTVCNHCGLCIDLCPVLALKRLKSGVVTLAKGACVGCQACVAFCPTGVMRKAPGHIVPFKCISCGKCVEACPKKALELVEMPIEDLEREVYARHGKVCP
;
A
#
# COMPACT_ATOMS: atom_id res chain seq x y z
N MET A 1 11.51 -16.00 12.52
CA MET A 1 10.46 -15.71 11.53
C MET A 1 10.42 -14.21 11.27
N LYS A 2 10.50 -13.80 10.02
CA LYS A 2 10.44 -12.37 9.67
C LYS A 2 8.99 -11.92 9.62
N THR A 3 8.72 -10.76 10.23
CA THR A 3 7.39 -10.16 10.25
C THR A 3 7.43 -8.76 9.67
N VAL A 4 6.27 -8.24 9.31
CA VAL A 4 6.08 -6.87 8.84
C VAL A 4 4.78 -6.32 9.42
N LYS A 5 4.75 -5.04 9.72
CA LYS A 5 3.51 -4.37 10.13
C LYS A 5 2.70 -4.01 8.89
N VAL A 6 1.49 -4.52 8.81
CA VAL A 6 0.57 -4.24 7.72
C VAL A 6 -0.68 -3.56 8.26
N LEU A 7 -1.33 -2.76 7.42
CA LEU A 7 -2.59 -2.12 7.76
C LEU A 7 -3.72 -3.13 7.65
N VAL A 8 -4.53 -3.22 8.70
CA VAL A 8 -5.76 -4.00 8.73
C VAL A 8 -6.93 -3.01 8.79
N PHE A 9 -7.91 -3.22 7.95
CA PHE A 9 -9.08 -2.36 7.84
C PHE A 9 -10.30 -3.05 8.43
N HIS A 10 -11.04 -2.30 9.24
CA HIS A 10 -12.28 -2.75 9.89
C HIS A 10 -13.46 -2.01 9.24
N PRO A 11 -14.12 -2.64 8.25
CA PRO A 11 -15.18 -1.96 7.50
C PRO A 11 -16.38 -1.56 8.35
N GLU A 12 -16.65 -2.29 9.43
CA GLU A 12 -17.75 -2.00 10.35
C GLU A 12 -17.58 -0.69 11.11
N LEU A 13 -16.34 -0.20 11.23
CA LEU A 13 -16.02 1.04 11.95
C LEU A 13 -15.86 2.24 11.01
N CYS A 14 -15.72 2.01 9.71
CA CYS A 14 -15.47 3.08 8.75
C CYS A 14 -16.77 3.83 8.39
N GLU A 15 -16.72 5.15 8.44
CA GLU A 15 -17.81 6.03 8.03
C GLU A 15 -17.55 6.77 6.72
N GLY A 16 -16.41 6.49 6.07
CA GLY A 16 -16.09 7.05 4.76
C GLY A 16 -15.62 8.50 4.79
N ASP A 17 -15.14 8.99 5.93
CA ASP A 17 -14.66 10.37 6.06
C ASP A 17 -13.34 10.64 5.32
N ARG A 18 -12.61 9.58 4.97
CA ARG A 18 -11.35 9.62 4.21
C ARG A 18 -10.22 10.43 4.86
N ALA A 19 -10.27 10.64 6.17
CA ALA A 19 -9.19 11.28 6.91
C ALA A 19 -7.87 10.52 6.74
N CYS A 20 -7.94 9.19 6.65
CA CYS A 20 -6.79 8.32 6.39
C CYS A 20 -6.12 8.62 5.05
N GLU A 21 -6.90 8.82 4.00
CA GLU A 21 -6.36 9.16 2.67
C GLU A 21 -5.66 10.52 2.69
N ARG A 22 -6.26 11.51 3.32
CA ARG A 22 -5.65 12.84 3.45
C ARG A 22 -4.34 12.79 4.23
N ALA A 23 -4.31 12.05 5.34
CA ALA A 23 -3.10 11.89 6.15
C ALA A 23 -1.98 11.17 5.37
N CYS A 24 -2.32 10.13 4.64
CA CYS A 24 -1.36 9.38 3.83
C CYS A 24 -0.78 10.26 2.72
N SER A 25 -1.62 11.02 2.04
CA SER A 25 -1.19 11.91 0.97
C SER A 25 -0.17 12.95 1.45
N LYS A 26 -0.36 13.47 2.66
CA LYS A 26 0.59 14.42 3.26
C LYS A 26 1.93 13.78 3.62
N VAL A 27 1.93 12.52 4.03
CA VAL A 27 3.15 11.80 4.42
C VAL A 27 4.00 11.44 3.21
N GLN A 28 3.39 11.07 2.11
CA GLN A 28 4.11 10.72 0.89
C GLN A 28 4.99 11.90 0.45
N TYR A 29 5.02 12.35 -0.70
CA TYR A 29 5.77 13.56 -1.09
C TYR A 29 4.86 14.61 -1.74
N PHE A 30 3.60 14.56 -1.40
CA PHE A 30 2.58 15.43 -1.97
C PHE A 30 1.91 16.26 -0.87
N ARG A 31 2.72 16.98 -0.09
CA ARG A 31 2.26 17.75 1.07
C ARG A 31 1.14 18.75 0.76
N SER A 32 1.04 19.17 -0.47
CA SER A 32 0.01 20.12 -0.91
C SER A 32 -1.30 19.46 -1.32
N ASP A 33 -1.37 18.14 -1.30
CA ASP A 33 -2.58 17.42 -1.72
C ASP A 33 -3.57 17.31 -0.56
N GLU A 34 -4.46 18.28 -0.46
CA GLU A 34 -5.48 18.33 0.58
C GLU A 34 -6.64 17.35 0.32
N GLY A 35 -6.83 16.94 -0.94
CA GLY A 35 -7.92 16.05 -1.32
C GLY A 35 -7.69 14.58 -1.05
N GLY A 36 -6.45 14.19 -0.74
CA GLY A 36 -6.13 12.79 -0.51
C GLY A 36 -6.01 11.94 -1.76
N GLU A 37 -6.00 12.54 -2.93
CA GLU A 37 -5.94 11.82 -4.22
C GLU A 37 -4.63 11.06 -4.42
N LYS A 38 -3.56 11.53 -3.79
CA LYS A 38 -2.21 10.94 -3.89
C LYS A 38 -1.90 10.03 -2.72
N SER A 39 -2.91 9.46 -2.12
CA SER A 39 -2.78 8.51 -1.01
C SER A 39 -2.38 7.13 -1.52
N ALA A 40 -1.51 6.46 -0.77
CA ALA A 40 -1.13 5.07 -1.04
C ALA A 40 -2.22 4.09 -0.64
N LEU A 41 -3.11 4.47 0.26
CA LEU A 41 -4.30 3.67 0.57
C LEU A 41 -5.53 4.31 -0.09
N ARG A 42 -6.51 3.48 -0.41
CA ARG A 42 -7.76 3.93 -1.03
C ARG A 42 -8.94 3.32 -0.31
N ILE A 43 -9.91 4.17 0.01
CA ILE A 43 -11.19 3.75 0.56
C ILE A 43 -12.22 3.81 -0.56
N THR A 44 -12.87 2.70 -0.82
CA THR A 44 -13.93 2.60 -1.81
C THR A 44 -15.22 2.11 -1.15
N GLN A 45 -16.35 2.47 -1.72
CA GLN A 45 -17.66 2.01 -1.24
C GLN A 45 -18.24 1.01 -2.25
N GLY A 46 -18.56 -0.18 -1.76
CA GLY A 46 -19.19 -1.21 -2.58
C GLY A 46 -20.68 -0.94 -2.82
N GLN A 47 -21.28 -1.74 -3.68
CA GLN A 47 -22.71 -1.64 -4.00
C GLN A 47 -23.62 -1.89 -2.79
N ASP A 48 -23.12 -2.66 -1.82
CA ASP A 48 -23.85 -2.95 -0.58
C ASP A 48 -23.72 -1.83 0.48
N GLY A 49 -23.04 -0.74 0.14
CA GLY A 49 -22.82 0.38 1.03
C GLY A 49 -21.65 0.21 1.99
N LYS A 50 -20.99 -0.95 2.00
CA LYS A 50 -19.83 -1.20 2.84
C LYS A 50 -18.58 -0.59 2.25
N PHE A 51 -17.69 -0.11 3.13
CA PHE A 51 -16.41 0.44 2.73
C PHE A 51 -15.35 -0.66 2.64
N GLU A 52 -14.43 -0.48 1.69
CA GLU A 52 -13.28 -1.36 1.50
C GLU A 52 -12.02 -0.53 1.43
N CYS A 53 -10.91 -1.07 1.91
CA CYS A 53 -9.61 -0.41 1.87
C CYS A 53 -8.64 -1.22 1.03
N THR A 54 -8.01 -0.56 0.07
CA THR A 54 -6.96 -1.15 -0.75
C THR A 54 -5.63 -0.53 -0.35
N VAL A 55 -4.72 -1.32 0.20
CA VAL A 55 -3.42 -0.87 0.68
C VAL A 55 -2.38 -1.98 0.54
N CYS A 56 -1.11 -1.60 0.41
CA CYS A 56 -0.01 -2.56 0.26
C CYS A 56 0.16 -3.43 1.51
N ASN A 57 0.26 -4.73 1.30
CA ASN A 57 0.54 -5.70 2.37
C ASN A 57 2.02 -6.09 2.46
N HIS A 58 2.89 -5.45 1.69
CA HIS A 58 4.34 -5.70 1.69
C HIS A 58 4.72 -7.14 1.31
N CYS A 59 3.98 -7.75 0.39
CA CYS A 59 4.28 -9.12 -0.07
C CYS A 59 5.64 -9.25 -0.77
N GLY A 60 6.13 -8.17 -1.37
CA GLY A 60 7.47 -8.13 -1.96
C GLY A 60 7.59 -8.62 -3.40
N LEU A 61 6.50 -8.97 -4.06
CA LEU A 61 6.55 -9.40 -5.46
C LEU A 61 7.18 -8.34 -6.37
N CYS A 62 6.92 -7.07 -6.09
CA CYS A 62 7.47 -5.95 -6.86
C CYS A 62 9.01 -5.87 -6.80
N ILE A 63 9.62 -6.41 -5.76
CA ILE A 63 11.09 -6.45 -5.64
C ILE A 63 11.69 -7.25 -6.79
N ASP A 64 11.10 -8.40 -7.08
CA ASP A 64 11.57 -9.30 -8.15
C ASP A 64 11.31 -8.71 -9.54
N LEU A 65 10.35 -7.81 -9.66
CA LEU A 65 9.99 -7.19 -10.94
C LEU A 65 10.84 -5.97 -11.28
N CYS A 66 11.49 -5.35 -10.29
CA CYS A 66 12.22 -4.10 -10.51
C CYS A 66 13.55 -4.33 -11.22
N PRO A 67 13.74 -3.82 -12.47
CA PRO A 67 14.97 -4.08 -13.23
C PRO A 67 16.19 -3.33 -12.70
N VAL A 68 15.96 -2.26 -11.92
CA VAL A 68 17.05 -1.41 -11.37
C VAL A 68 17.20 -1.58 -9.86
N LEU A 69 16.53 -2.56 -9.27
CA LEU A 69 16.61 -2.88 -7.85
C LEU A 69 16.29 -1.68 -6.95
N ALA A 70 15.34 -0.85 -7.37
CA ALA A 70 14.89 0.30 -6.58
C ALA A 70 13.99 -0.09 -5.42
N LEU A 71 13.38 -1.27 -5.48
CA LEU A 71 12.51 -1.79 -4.42
C LEU A 71 13.29 -2.76 -3.54
N LYS A 72 13.20 -2.54 -2.23
CA LYS A 72 13.94 -3.33 -1.23
C LYS A 72 13.08 -3.56 0.00
N ARG A 73 13.32 -4.68 0.66
CA ARG A 73 12.73 -4.96 1.97
C ARG A 73 13.68 -4.50 3.08
N LEU A 74 13.19 -3.65 3.95
CA LEU A 74 13.94 -3.18 5.11
C LEU A 74 13.99 -4.25 6.21
N LYS A 75 14.85 -4.06 7.22
CA LYS A 75 14.90 -4.93 8.39
C LYS A 75 13.58 -5.02 9.14
N SER A 76 12.79 -3.95 9.09
CA SER A 76 11.43 -3.92 9.66
C SER A 76 10.42 -4.78 8.90
N GLY A 77 10.79 -5.31 7.73
CA GLY A 77 9.90 -6.05 6.85
C GLY A 77 9.19 -5.18 5.81
N VAL A 78 9.20 -3.88 5.98
CA VAL A 78 8.54 -2.93 5.08
C VAL A 78 9.26 -2.90 3.73
N VAL A 79 8.50 -3.00 2.64
CA VAL A 79 9.03 -2.86 1.28
C VAL A 79 8.97 -1.39 0.90
N THR A 80 10.11 -0.81 0.54
CA THR A 80 10.21 0.60 0.16
C THR A 80 10.79 0.77 -1.23
N LEU A 81 10.50 1.92 -1.85
CA LEU A 81 11.03 2.30 -3.14
C LEU A 81 12.08 3.40 -2.95
N ALA A 82 13.30 3.15 -3.45
CA ALA A 82 14.35 4.16 -3.52
C ALA A 82 14.09 5.07 -4.72
N LYS A 83 13.56 6.25 -4.46
CA LYS A 83 13.14 7.20 -5.50
C LYS A 83 14.28 7.59 -6.45
N GLY A 84 15.49 7.75 -5.92
CA GLY A 84 16.66 8.11 -6.72
C GLY A 84 17.15 7.01 -7.66
N ALA A 85 16.82 5.76 -7.39
CA ALA A 85 17.20 4.63 -8.24
C ALA A 85 16.13 4.27 -9.28
N CYS A 86 14.90 4.70 -9.07
CA CYS A 86 13.77 4.37 -9.95
C CYS A 86 13.88 5.07 -11.30
N VAL A 87 13.67 4.32 -12.38
CA VAL A 87 13.69 4.85 -13.75
C VAL A 87 12.29 5.03 -14.35
N GLY A 88 11.24 4.75 -13.58
CA GLY A 88 9.86 4.98 -14.02
C GLY A 88 9.32 3.97 -15.02
N CYS A 89 9.89 2.75 -15.06
CA CYS A 89 9.44 1.71 -16.00
C CYS A 89 8.03 1.18 -15.71
N GLN A 90 7.54 1.34 -14.48
CA GLN A 90 6.19 1.00 -14.03
C GLN A 90 5.84 -0.48 -14.06
N ALA A 91 6.82 -1.37 -14.12
CA ALA A 91 6.58 -2.81 -14.04
C ALA A 91 5.87 -3.19 -12.73
N CYS A 92 6.31 -2.58 -11.61
CA CYS A 92 5.69 -2.80 -10.30
C CYS A 92 4.23 -2.32 -10.24
N VAL A 93 3.91 -1.23 -10.95
CA VAL A 93 2.52 -0.74 -11.03
C VAL A 93 1.66 -1.71 -11.84
N ALA A 94 2.17 -2.16 -12.98
CA ALA A 94 1.44 -3.02 -13.90
C ALA A 94 1.17 -4.41 -13.33
N PHE A 95 2.11 -4.97 -12.57
CA PHE A 95 2.06 -6.36 -12.12
C PHE A 95 1.83 -6.54 -10.62
N CYS A 96 1.52 -5.47 -9.90
CA CYS A 96 1.16 -5.58 -8.48
C CYS A 96 -0.09 -6.43 -8.33
N PRO A 97 -0.03 -7.57 -7.61
CA PRO A 97 -1.16 -8.50 -7.54
C PRO A 97 -2.37 -7.92 -6.82
N THR A 98 -2.17 -6.93 -5.96
CA THR A 98 -3.26 -6.26 -5.23
C THR A 98 -3.59 -4.88 -5.80
N GLY A 99 -2.85 -4.42 -6.83
CA GLY A 99 -3.11 -3.14 -7.48
C GLY A 99 -2.87 -1.92 -6.59
N VAL A 100 -1.97 -2.02 -5.64
CA VAL A 100 -1.76 -0.97 -4.61
C VAL A 100 -0.52 -0.12 -4.83
N MET A 101 0.27 -0.41 -5.84
CA MET A 101 1.35 0.47 -6.26
C MET A 101 0.75 1.63 -7.05
N ARG A 102 0.95 2.85 -6.58
CA ARG A 102 0.27 4.04 -7.11
C ARG A 102 1.19 4.90 -7.95
N LYS A 103 0.60 5.57 -8.91
CA LYS A 103 1.28 6.59 -9.72
C LYS A 103 0.48 7.88 -9.63
N ALA A 104 1.16 9.00 -9.42
CA ALA A 104 0.54 10.32 -9.40
C ALA A 104 0.77 11.05 -10.72
N PRO A 105 -0.20 11.86 -11.21
CA PRO A 105 0.00 12.68 -12.40
C PRO A 105 1.21 13.60 -12.25
N GLY A 106 2.02 13.68 -13.30
CA GLY A 106 3.22 14.51 -13.30
C GLY A 106 4.45 13.90 -12.61
N HIS A 107 4.32 12.71 -12.05
CA HIS A 107 5.42 12.00 -11.39
C HIS A 107 5.66 10.66 -12.08
N ILE A 108 6.90 10.38 -12.44
CA ILE A 108 7.26 9.11 -13.07
C ILE A 108 7.53 8.00 -12.04
N VAL A 109 7.93 8.39 -10.83
CA VAL A 109 8.24 7.46 -9.74
C VAL A 109 6.95 7.08 -9.03
N PRO A 110 6.61 5.78 -8.94
CA PRO A 110 5.42 5.36 -8.19
C PRO A 110 5.63 5.44 -6.68
N PHE A 111 4.56 5.27 -5.93
CA PHE A 111 4.61 5.28 -4.47
C PHE A 111 3.67 4.22 -3.90
N LYS A 112 3.89 3.86 -2.65
CA LYS A 112 3.14 2.83 -1.95
C LYS A 112 3.16 3.08 -0.45
N CYS A 113 2.33 2.34 0.28
CA CYS A 113 2.31 2.37 1.73
C CYS A 113 3.67 1.96 2.32
N ILE A 114 4.12 2.72 3.32
CA ILE A 114 5.38 2.47 4.04
C ILE A 114 5.14 2.10 5.51
N SER A 115 3.92 1.78 5.88
CA SER A 115 3.52 1.40 7.25
C SER A 115 3.88 2.45 8.30
N CYS A 116 3.76 3.73 7.95
CA CYS A 116 4.11 4.84 8.86
C CYS A 116 3.10 5.06 9.99
N GLY A 117 1.87 4.54 9.86
CA GLY A 117 0.84 4.63 10.88
C GLY A 117 0.09 5.95 10.96
N LYS A 118 0.37 6.92 10.11
CA LYS A 118 -0.30 8.23 10.15
C LYS A 118 -1.79 8.15 9.86
N CYS A 119 -2.20 7.25 8.97
CA CYS A 119 -3.60 7.01 8.67
C CYS A 119 -4.35 6.40 9.88
N VAL A 120 -3.67 5.56 10.65
CA VAL A 120 -4.22 4.98 11.88
C VAL A 120 -4.52 6.09 12.89
N GLU A 121 -3.57 7.00 13.10
CA GLU A 121 -3.75 8.16 14.00
C GLU A 121 -4.85 9.10 13.53
N ALA A 122 -4.99 9.27 12.21
CA ALA A 122 -5.93 10.21 11.63
C ALA A 122 -7.38 9.72 11.63
N CYS A 123 -7.59 8.40 11.68
CA CYS A 123 -8.95 7.85 11.61
C CYS A 123 -9.69 8.05 12.94
N PRO A 124 -10.77 8.86 12.98
CA PRO A 124 -11.48 9.13 14.22
C PRO A 124 -12.25 7.92 14.76
N LYS A 125 -12.59 6.99 13.88
CA LYS A 125 -13.34 5.78 14.24
C LYS A 125 -12.46 4.55 14.44
N LYS A 126 -11.15 4.72 14.33
CA LYS A 126 -10.16 3.65 14.50
C LYS A 126 -10.44 2.42 13.62
N ALA A 127 -10.87 2.69 12.39
CA ALA A 127 -11.13 1.63 11.41
C ALA A 127 -9.86 0.99 10.86
N LEU A 128 -8.71 1.57 11.13
CA LEU A 128 -7.39 1.08 10.69
C LEU A 128 -6.52 0.76 11.88
N GLU A 129 -5.75 -0.33 11.76
CA GLU A 129 -4.70 -0.65 12.73
C GLU A 129 -3.49 -1.26 12.03
N LEU A 130 -2.33 -1.19 12.67
CA LEU A 130 -1.12 -1.86 12.21
C LEU A 130 -0.96 -3.16 12.99
N VAL A 131 -0.87 -4.27 12.27
CA VAL A 131 -0.74 -5.61 12.84
C VAL A 131 0.53 -6.26 12.30
N GLU A 132 1.33 -6.87 13.16
CA GLU A 132 2.48 -7.65 12.74
C GLU A 132 2.02 -8.99 12.17
N MET A 133 2.46 -9.28 10.95
CA MET A 133 2.14 -10.54 10.27
C MET A 133 3.41 -11.19 9.73
N PRO A 134 3.50 -12.53 9.75
CA PRO A 134 4.62 -13.23 9.10
C PRO A 134 4.62 -12.96 7.61
N ILE A 135 5.79 -12.63 7.07
CA ILE A 135 5.93 -12.33 5.64
C ILE A 135 5.54 -13.53 4.78
N GLU A 136 5.89 -14.73 5.22
CA GLU A 136 5.53 -15.96 4.51
C GLU A 136 4.02 -16.13 4.31
N ASP A 137 3.23 -15.75 5.31
CA ASP A 137 1.78 -15.83 5.22
C ASP A 137 1.21 -14.84 4.19
N LEU A 138 1.78 -13.65 4.13
CA LEU A 138 1.38 -12.63 3.15
C LEU A 138 1.71 -13.06 1.72
N GLU A 139 2.88 -13.63 1.52
CA GLU A 139 3.29 -14.17 0.21
C GLU A 139 2.37 -15.32 -0.19
N ARG A 140 2.09 -16.22 0.73
CA ARG A 140 1.20 -17.37 0.47
C ARG A 140 -0.21 -16.91 0.09
N GLU A 141 -0.74 -15.91 0.79
CA GLU A 141 -2.05 -15.36 0.49
C GLU A 141 -2.11 -14.76 -0.92
N VAL A 142 -1.10 -14.01 -1.30
CA VAL A 142 -1.01 -13.43 -2.64
C VAL A 142 -0.91 -14.51 -3.72
N TYR A 143 -0.05 -15.49 -3.52
CA TYR A 143 0.09 -16.61 -4.46
C TYR A 143 -1.17 -17.47 -4.55
N ALA A 144 -1.91 -17.62 -3.45
CA ALA A 144 -3.18 -18.34 -3.47
C ALA A 144 -4.23 -17.60 -4.30
N ARG A 145 -4.29 -16.28 -4.20
CA ARG A 145 -5.21 -15.46 -4.99
C ARG A 145 -4.85 -15.41 -6.47
N HIS A 146 -3.57 -15.36 -6.79
CA HIS A 146 -3.06 -15.11 -8.13
C HIS A 146 -2.20 -16.26 -8.65
N GLY A 147 -2.08 -17.32 -7.91
CA GLY A 147 -1.11 -18.40 -8.09
C GLY A 147 -1.25 -19.24 -9.34
N LYS A 148 -2.24 -18.98 -10.16
CA LYS A 148 -2.37 -19.60 -11.47
C LYS A 148 -1.79 -18.72 -12.58
N VAL A 149 -1.23 -17.60 -12.23
CA VAL A 149 -0.69 -16.62 -13.18
C VAL A 149 0.79 -16.89 -13.46
N CYS A 150 1.47 -17.57 -12.54
CA CYS A 150 2.83 -18.02 -12.77
C CYS A 150 2.84 -19.47 -13.18
N PRO A 151 3.29 -19.78 -14.39
CA PRO A 151 3.49 -21.18 -14.81
C PRO A 151 4.62 -21.85 -14.03
#